data_33fbe99cdd22d323f6c52dd934af7652
#
_entry.id   33fbe99cdd22d323f6c52dd934af7652
#
_cell.length_a   1.000
_cell.length_b   1.000
_cell.length_c   1.000
_cell.angle_alpha   90.00
_cell.angle_beta   90.00
_cell.angle_gamma   90.00
#
_symmetry.space_group_name_H-M   'P 1'
#
loop_
_entity.id
_entity.type
_entity.pdbx_description
1 polymer ?
#
loop_
_entity_poly.entity_id
_entity_poly.type
_entity_poly.pdbx_seq_one_letter_code
_entity_poly.pdbx_strand_id
1 'polypeptide(L)'
;EVGCGECWTLRNLYKAYVIKKSDVISSYYGYDIDPACEMENPFWSNAGNPLKDSTWFKNFNGEIRIQDLTTNPVFDLKDESIDFFWTTEVIEHMGKEFISAWLDDAARVIRPNGLIFVSTPNHEGSNDKLPEDHVYEWGFQELKEELERNFELIDVTGTFIQLPNLKKAMKEDSERGWSLEQLEMLKARYGRQFLRVVAAAPYPEYANNCSWILRKK
;
A
#
# COMPACT_ATOMS: atom_id res chain seq x y z
N GLU A 1 4.37 8.61 4.14
CA GLU A 1 3.36 8.10 3.19
C GLU A 1 3.60 8.71 1.81
N VAL A 2 3.58 7.91 0.77
CA VAL A 2 3.59 8.38 -0.61
C VAL A 2 2.24 8.07 -1.25
N GLY A 3 1.72 9.03 -2.02
CA GLY A 3 0.33 9.00 -2.45
C GLY A 3 -0.61 9.20 -1.26
N CYS A 4 -0.32 10.20 -0.43
CA CYS A 4 -1.09 10.39 0.80
C CYS A 4 -2.53 10.82 0.54
N GLY A 5 -2.82 11.36 -0.64
CA GLY A 5 -4.14 11.83 -1.00
C GLY A 5 -4.76 12.68 0.11
N GLU A 6 -5.98 12.38 0.47
CA GLU A 6 -6.70 13.06 1.56
C GLU A 6 -6.33 12.53 2.97
N CYS A 7 -5.16 11.90 3.14
CA CYS A 7 -4.65 11.35 4.40
C CYS A 7 -5.60 10.34 5.10
N TRP A 8 -6.32 9.55 4.32
CA TRP A 8 -7.26 8.55 4.85
C TRP A 8 -6.60 7.54 5.78
N THR A 9 -5.43 7.05 5.40
CA THR A 9 -4.67 6.07 6.19
C THR A 9 -4.26 6.67 7.52
N LEU A 10 -3.62 7.84 7.50
CA LEU A 10 -3.20 8.54 8.72
C LEU A 10 -4.40 8.83 9.64
N ARG A 11 -5.51 9.29 9.08
CA ARG A 11 -6.72 9.60 9.86
C ARG A 11 -7.35 8.37 10.51
N ASN A 12 -7.35 7.25 9.81
CA ASN A 12 -7.83 5.99 10.37
C ASN A 12 -6.88 5.49 11.49
N LEU A 13 -5.58 5.63 11.32
CA LEU A 13 -4.61 5.38 12.37
C LEU A 13 -4.84 6.30 13.56
N TYR A 14 -5.08 7.60 13.36
CA TYR A 14 -5.42 8.54 14.42
C TYR A 14 -6.64 8.07 15.21
N LYS A 15 -7.74 7.73 14.55
CA LYS A 15 -8.94 7.21 15.21
C LYS A 15 -8.67 5.96 16.03
N ALA A 16 -7.84 5.05 15.51
CA ALA A 16 -7.50 3.81 16.19
C ALA A 16 -6.60 4.05 17.43
N TYR A 17 -5.64 4.97 17.35
CA TYR A 17 -4.66 5.21 18.41
C TYR A 17 -5.09 6.22 19.46
N VAL A 18 -5.82 7.27 19.10
CA VAL A 18 -6.37 8.23 20.09
C VAL A 18 -7.32 7.54 21.05
N ILE A 19 -8.12 6.59 20.57
CA ILE A 19 -8.98 5.76 21.43
C ILE A 19 -8.14 4.94 22.43
N LYS A 20 -6.92 4.54 22.04
CA LYS A 20 -6.01 3.71 22.85
C LYS A 20 -4.99 4.51 23.65
N LYS A 21 -4.96 5.84 23.58
CA LYS A 21 -3.99 6.73 24.27
C LYS A 21 -2.53 6.34 24.02
N SER A 22 -2.17 5.99 22.81
CA SER A 22 -0.80 5.61 22.47
C SER A 22 -0.13 6.66 21.56
N ASP A 23 1.01 7.18 21.98
CA ASP A 23 1.86 8.12 21.23
C ASP A 23 2.78 7.36 20.25
N VAL A 24 2.18 6.52 19.40
CA VAL A 24 2.96 5.64 18.50
C VAL A 24 3.55 6.40 17.32
N ILE A 25 2.88 7.44 16.84
CA ILE A 25 3.34 8.27 15.73
C ILE A 25 3.75 9.63 16.27
N SER A 26 5.04 9.95 16.20
CA SER A 26 5.60 11.23 16.67
C SER A 26 5.72 12.28 15.57
N SER A 27 5.86 11.85 14.32
CA SER A 27 5.91 12.72 13.14
C SER A 27 5.38 11.99 11.91
N TYR A 28 4.87 12.77 10.96
CA TYR A 28 4.32 12.26 9.72
C TYR A 28 4.72 13.15 8.54
N TYR A 29 5.16 12.52 7.47
CA TYR A 29 5.45 13.16 6.19
C TYR A 29 4.60 12.52 5.10
N GLY A 30 3.71 13.30 4.48
CA GLY A 30 2.91 12.88 3.34
C GLY A 30 3.46 13.50 2.05
N TYR A 31 3.57 12.69 1.01
CA TYR A 31 3.95 13.13 -0.33
C TYR A 31 2.82 12.85 -1.29
N ASP A 32 2.48 13.82 -2.11
CA ASP A 32 1.50 13.68 -3.18
C ASP A 32 1.81 14.63 -4.33
N ILE A 33 1.30 14.35 -5.51
CA ILE A 33 1.36 15.24 -6.67
C ILE A 33 0.19 16.23 -6.67
N ASP A 34 -0.95 15.86 -6.06
CA ASP A 34 -2.16 16.66 -6.02
C ASP A 34 -2.16 17.64 -4.83
N PRO A 35 -2.14 18.96 -5.06
CA PRO A 35 -2.23 19.94 -3.97
C PRO A 35 -3.54 19.89 -3.19
N ALA A 36 -4.56 19.20 -3.68
CA ALA A 36 -5.81 19.01 -2.94
C ALA A 36 -5.61 18.22 -1.65
N CYS A 37 -4.53 17.42 -1.53
CA CYS A 37 -4.18 16.69 -0.31
C CYS A 37 -3.82 17.59 0.89
N GLU A 38 -3.52 18.87 0.67
CA GLU A 38 -3.31 19.85 1.74
C GLU A 38 -4.62 20.30 2.43
N MET A 39 -5.78 19.88 1.90
CA MET A 39 -7.09 20.28 2.39
C MET A 39 -7.79 19.13 3.10
N GLU A 40 -8.62 19.47 4.09
CA GLU A 40 -9.50 18.49 4.72
C GLU A 40 -10.50 17.93 3.70
N ASN A 41 -10.68 16.62 3.73
CA ASN A 41 -11.62 15.92 2.87
C ASN A 41 -13.04 16.52 2.97
N PRO A 42 -13.74 16.74 1.86
CA PRO A 42 -15.09 17.34 1.84
C PRO A 42 -16.17 16.55 2.59
N PHE A 43 -15.93 15.28 2.87
CA PHE A 43 -16.83 14.44 3.67
C PHE A 43 -16.60 14.54 5.19
N TRP A 44 -15.64 15.35 5.63
CA TRP A 44 -15.35 15.54 7.06
C TRP A 44 -15.96 16.85 7.58
N SER A 45 -16.10 16.94 8.90
CA SER A 45 -16.72 18.08 9.55
C SER A 45 -16.03 19.43 9.29
N ASN A 46 -14.74 19.39 8.90
CA ASN A 46 -13.90 20.56 8.62
C ASN A 46 -13.58 20.70 7.12
N ALA A 47 -14.41 20.14 6.27
CA ALA A 47 -14.22 20.14 4.82
C ALA A 47 -13.80 21.52 4.27
N GLY A 48 -12.79 21.51 3.41
CA GLY A 48 -12.25 22.70 2.76
C GLY A 48 -11.33 23.57 3.62
N ASN A 49 -11.05 23.19 4.87
CA ASN A 49 -10.02 23.86 5.67
C ASN A 49 -8.63 23.27 5.36
N PRO A 50 -7.55 24.07 5.46
CA PRO A 50 -6.20 23.53 5.34
C PRO A 50 -5.93 22.45 6.37
N LEU A 51 -5.43 21.30 5.91
CA LEU A 51 -5.13 20.14 6.76
C LEU A 51 -4.17 20.49 7.90
N LYS A 52 -3.17 21.34 7.62
CA LYS A 52 -2.21 21.86 8.60
C LYS A 52 -2.85 22.59 9.78
N ASP A 53 -4.09 23.08 9.64
CA ASP A 53 -4.81 23.79 10.70
C ASP A 53 -5.63 22.87 11.58
N SER A 54 -5.83 21.63 11.16
CA SER A 54 -6.60 20.66 11.93
C SER A 54 -5.84 20.19 13.17
N THR A 55 -6.54 20.08 14.29
CA THR A 55 -5.94 19.67 15.56
C THR A 55 -5.42 18.24 15.54
N TRP A 56 -6.10 17.35 14.83
CA TRP A 56 -5.69 15.95 14.74
C TRP A 56 -4.39 15.80 13.94
N PHE A 57 -4.22 16.54 12.86
CA PHE A 57 -3.00 16.50 12.04
C PHE A 57 -1.80 17.10 12.78
N LYS A 58 -2.00 18.21 13.52
CA LYS A 58 -0.97 18.82 14.35
C LYS A 58 -0.42 17.88 15.42
N ASN A 59 -1.25 16.97 15.93
CA ASN A 59 -0.82 15.98 16.92
C ASN A 59 0.26 15.01 16.39
N PHE A 60 0.40 14.91 15.09
CA PHE A 60 1.44 14.09 14.44
C PHE A 60 2.66 14.89 14.01
N ASN A 61 2.78 16.17 14.34
CA ASN A 61 3.78 17.04 13.69
C ASN A 61 3.79 16.81 12.18
N GLY A 62 2.59 16.78 11.59
CA GLY A 62 2.38 16.39 10.20
C GLY A 62 2.85 17.46 9.21
N GLU A 63 3.42 17.02 8.12
CA GLU A 63 3.82 17.84 6.99
C GLU A 63 3.38 17.15 5.68
N ILE A 64 2.76 17.93 4.79
CA ILE A 64 2.44 17.49 3.43
C ILE A 64 3.41 18.18 2.47
N ARG A 65 3.92 17.42 1.53
CA ARG A 65 4.84 17.89 0.49
C ARG A 65 4.26 17.58 -0.88
N ILE A 66 4.05 18.62 -1.66
CA ILE A 66 3.59 18.49 -3.04
C ILE A 66 4.83 18.25 -3.90
N GLN A 67 4.95 17.03 -4.40
CA GLN A 67 6.10 16.63 -5.19
C GLN A 67 5.71 15.54 -6.20
N ASP A 68 6.06 15.76 -7.45
CA ASP A 68 5.97 14.73 -8.48
C ASP A 68 7.16 13.77 -8.37
N LEU A 69 6.94 12.63 -7.74
CA LEU A 69 7.96 11.59 -7.56
C LEU A 69 8.20 10.76 -8.83
N THR A 70 7.38 10.92 -9.86
CA THR A 70 7.61 10.27 -11.17
C THR A 70 8.72 10.95 -11.96
N THR A 71 8.96 12.23 -11.71
CA THR A 71 10.02 13.02 -12.37
C THR A 71 11.19 13.32 -11.45
N ASN A 72 10.98 13.34 -10.14
CA ASN A 72 12.02 13.55 -9.14
C ASN A 72 11.82 12.56 -7.97
N PRO A 73 12.36 11.34 -8.06
CA PRO A 73 12.15 10.27 -7.08
C PRO A 73 12.96 10.43 -5.79
N VAL A 74 13.38 11.63 -5.43
CA VAL A 74 14.20 11.92 -4.25
C VAL A 74 13.37 12.56 -3.16
N PHE A 75 13.36 11.97 -1.97
CA PHE A 75 12.68 12.53 -0.79
C PHE A 75 13.56 13.59 -0.11
N ASP A 76 12.99 14.77 0.14
CA ASP A 76 13.63 15.79 0.97
C ASP A 76 13.55 15.42 2.47
N LEU A 77 14.18 14.31 2.80
CA LEU A 77 14.29 13.76 4.15
C LEU A 77 15.72 13.36 4.43
N LYS A 78 16.12 13.41 5.70
CA LYS A 78 17.43 12.94 6.12
C LYS A 78 17.54 11.43 5.98
N ASP A 79 18.76 10.97 5.74
CA ASP A 79 19.08 9.55 5.76
C ASP A 79 18.67 8.95 7.11
N GLU A 80 18.13 7.72 7.08
CA GLU A 80 17.80 6.92 8.26
C GLU A 80 16.88 7.63 9.28
N SER A 81 15.95 8.46 8.78
CA SER A 81 15.06 9.27 9.63
C SER A 81 13.63 8.70 9.77
N ILE A 82 13.27 7.71 8.95
CA ILE A 82 11.92 7.15 8.89
C ILE A 82 11.88 5.75 9.49
N ASP A 83 10.96 5.53 10.42
CA ASP A 83 10.72 4.22 11.04
C ASP A 83 9.85 3.31 10.19
N PHE A 84 8.82 3.90 9.57
CA PHE A 84 7.84 3.21 8.78
C PHE A 84 7.45 4.04 7.55
N PHE A 85 7.67 3.46 6.39
CA PHE A 85 7.32 4.02 5.09
C PHE A 85 6.15 3.23 4.51
N TRP A 86 5.14 3.89 3.95
CA TRP A 86 4.06 3.17 3.26
C TRP A 86 3.59 3.89 2.02
N THR A 87 3.13 3.10 1.06
CA THR A 87 2.53 3.53 -0.18
C THR A 87 1.42 2.57 -0.59
N THR A 88 0.33 3.10 -1.09
CA THR A 88 -0.82 2.32 -1.53
C THR A 88 -1.32 2.84 -2.85
N GLU A 89 -1.38 1.97 -3.86
CA GLU A 89 -1.89 2.29 -5.18
C GLU A 89 -1.19 3.53 -5.78
N VAL A 90 0.14 3.47 -5.89
CA VAL A 90 0.97 4.58 -6.41
C VAL A 90 1.96 4.11 -7.47
N ILE A 91 2.65 2.99 -7.22
CA ILE A 91 3.77 2.60 -8.09
C ILE A 91 3.33 2.18 -9.49
N GLU A 92 2.06 1.81 -9.68
CA GLU A 92 1.43 1.55 -10.98
C GLU A 92 1.26 2.81 -11.85
N HIS A 93 1.25 3.99 -11.23
CA HIS A 93 1.20 5.28 -11.92
C HIS A 93 2.59 5.81 -12.30
N MET A 94 3.65 5.09 -11.90
CA MET A 94 5.04 5.45 -12.18
C MET A 94 5.59 4.60 -13.33
N GLY A 95 6.41 5.21 -14.19
CA GLY A 95 7.17 4.46 -15.18
C GLY A 95 8.17 3.50 -14.51
N LYS A 96 8.28 2.30 -15.05
CA LYS A 96 9.16 1.25 -14.53
C LYS A 96 10.59 1.73 -14.30
N GLU A 97 11.09 2.62 -15.16
CA GLU A 97 12.44 3.19 -15.10
C GLU A 97 12.69 4.07 -13.86
N PHE A 98 11.64 4.58 -13.22
CA PHE A 98 11.77 5.43 -12.03
C PHE A 98 11.72 4.65 -10.72
N ILE A 99 11.12 3.46 -10.72
CA ILE A 99 10.87 2.69 -9.50
C ILE A 99 12.17 2.31 -8.78
N SER A 100 13.19 1.89 -9.51
CA SER A 100 14.48 1.53 -8.90
C SER A 100 15.09 2.69 -8.12
N ALA A 101 15.14 3.89 -8.71
CA ALA A 101 15.67 5.08 -8.05
C ALA A 101 14.79 5.51 -6.87
N TRP A 102 13.46 5.38 -7.00
CA TRP A 102 12.51 5.67 -5.94
C TRP A 102 12.68 4.71 -4.74
N LEU A 103 12.85 3.40 -4.99
CA LEU A 103 13.11 2.41 -3.95
C LEU A 103 14.49 2.59 -3.30
N ASP A 104 15.50 2.98 -4.06
CA ASP A 104 16.84 3.28 -3.54
C ASP A 104 16.77 4.48 -2.58
N ASP A 105 16.04 5.53 -2.93
CA ASP A 105 15.88 6.70 -2.07
C ASP A 105 14.95 6.42 -0.88
N ALA A 106 13.90 5.62 -1.04
CA ALA A 106 13.10 5.12 0.07
C ALA A 106 13.97 4.34 1.07
N ALA A 107 14.87 3.48 0.57
CA ALA A 107 15.80 2.76 1.42
C ALA A 107 16.81 3.71 2.12
N ARG A 108 17.24 4.79 1.47
CA ARG A 108 18.09 5.82 2.08
C ARG A 108 17.43 6.45 3.30
N VAL A 109 16.18 6.87 3.17
CA VAL A 109 15.48 7.59 4.25
C VAL A 109 14.97 6.68 5.37
N ILE A 110 14.71 5.41 5.10
CA ILE A 110 14.31 4.44 6.12
C ILE A 110 15.54 4.05 6.96
N ARG A 111 15.40 4.04 8.28
CA ARG A 111 16.47 3.63 9.20
C ARG A 111 16.76 2.11 9.08
N PRO A 112 17.93 1.64 9.52
CA PRO A 112 18.21 0.21 9.62
C PRO A 112 17.12 -0.54 10.38
N ASN A 113 16.66 -1.66 9.84
CA ASN A 113 15.51 -2.44 10.34
C ASN A 113 14.15 -1.71 10.32
N GLY A 114 14.05 -0.52 9.74
CA GLY A 114 12.78 0.14 9.50
C GLY A 114 11.94 -0.63 8.46
N LEU A 115 10.64 -0.40 8.48
CA LEU A 115 9.68 -1.15 7.67
C LEU A 115 9.20 -0.33 6.48
N ILE A 116 8.90 -1.04 5.39
CA ILE A 116 8.16 -0.50 4.25
C ILE A 116 6.94 -1.37 3.98
N PHE A 117 5.81 -0.72 3.73
CA PHE A 117 4.58 -1.34 3.23
C PHE A 117 4.29 -0.81 1.82
N VAL A 118 4.04 -1.72 0.90
CA VAL A 118 3.67 -1.40 -0.49
C VAL A 118 2.40 -2.15 -0.84
N SER A 119 1.40 -1.46 -1.39
CA SER A 119 0.22 -2.09 -1.99
C SER A 119 0.09 -1.59 -3.44
N THR A 120 -0.15 -2.53 -4.35
CA THR A 120 -0.28 -2.22 -5.79
C THR A 120 -1.00 -3.37 -6.51
N PRO A 121 -1.64 -3.10 -7.65
CA PRO A 121 -2.16 -4.15 -8.53
C PRO A 121 -1.08 -5.16 -8.93
N ASN A 122 -1.51 -6.39 -9.12
CA ASN A 122 -0.68 -7.46 -9.64
C ASN A 122 -1.13 -7.83 -11.05
N HIS A 123 -0.31 -7.55 -12.04
CA HIS A 123 -0.62 -7.81 -13.44
C HIS A 123 -1.04 -9.27 -13.72
N GLU A 124 -0.41 -10.23 -13.07
CA GLU A 124 -0.71 -11.66 -13.27
C GLU A 124 -2.06 -12.07 -12.66
N GLY A 125 -2.54 -11.35 -11.67
CA GLY A 125 -3.86 -11.54 -11.06
C GLY A 125 -4.97 -10.76 -11.75
N SER A 126 -4.62 -9.72 -12.52
CA SER A 126 -5.53 -8.91 -13.31
C SER A 126 -5.73 -9.56 -14.69
N ASN A 127 -6.97 -9.79 -15.07
CA ASN A 127 -7.31 -10.24 -16.43
C ASN A 127 -7.86 -9.08 -17.29
N ASP A 128 -7.80 -7.88 -16.76
CA ASP A 128 -8.39 -6.69 -17.35
C ASP A 128 -7.34 -5.91 -18.15
N LYS A 129 -7.80 -5.03 -19.02
CA LYS A 129 -6.92 -4.06 -19.65
C LYS A 129 -6.36 -3.14 -18.58
N LEU A 130 -5.12 -2.71 -18.80
CA LEU A 130 -4.48 -1.67 -17.99
C LEU A 130 -5.42 -0.45 -17.91
N PRO A 131 -5.79 0.03 -16.71
CA PRO A 131 -6.54 1.27 -16.55
C PRO A 131 -5.83 2.45 -17.23
N GLU A 132 -6.60 3.46 -17.63
CA GLU A 132 -6.05 4.59 -18.41
C GLU A 132 -5.02 5.42 -17.63
N ASP A 133 -5.13 5.40 -16.31
CA ASP A 133 -4.25 6.11 -15.37
C ASP A 133 -3.07 5.27 -14.87
N HIS A 134 -3.03 3.97 -15.18
CA HIS A 134 -1.89 3.12 -14.87
C HIS A 134 -0.83 3.19 -15.98
N VAL A 135 0.39 3.46 -15.61
CA VAL A 135 1.54 3.47 -16.51
C VAL A 135 2.13 2.06 -16.66
N TYR A 136 2.28 1.35 -15.54
CA TYR A 136 2.83 0.00 -15.51
C TYR A 136 2.33 -0.81 -14.32
N GLU A 137 1.65 -1.93 -14.56
CA GLU A 137 1.33 -2.90 -13.51
C GLU A 137 2.39 -3.99 -13.45
N TRP A 138 2.97 -4.15 -12.27
CA TRP A 138 4.04 -5.11 -12.00
C TRP A 138 3.50 -6.54 -11.92
N GLY A 139 4.24 -7.50 -12.51
CA GLY A 139 4.04 -8.91 -12.21
C GLY A 139 4.53 -9.24 -10.79
N PHE A 140 3.94 -10.24 -10.17
CA PHE A 140 4.26 -10.62 -8.78
C PHE A 140 5.76 -10.90 -8.57
N GLN A 141 6.35 -11.75 -9.41
CA GLN A 141 7.75 -12.12 -9.27
C GLN A 141 8.69 -10.96 -9.62
N GLU A 142 8.32 -10.17 -10.62
CA GLU A 142 9.08 -9.01 -11.06
C GLU A 142 9.18 -7.95 -9.95
N LEU A 143 8.05 -7.60 -9.33
CA LEU A 143 8.04 -6.65 -8.22
C LEU A 143 8.78 -7.19 -7.01
N LYS A 144 8.64 -8.47 -6.72
CA LYS A 144 9.37 -9.13 -5.63
C LYS A 144 10.88 -8.95 -5.78
N GLU A 145 11.42 -9.24 -6.96
CA GLU A 145 12.85 -9.11 -7.25
C GLU A 145 13.33 -7.66 -7.11
N GLU A 146 12.53 -6.70 -7.55
CA GLU A 146 12.86 -5.28 -7.42
C GLU A 146 12.83 -4.80 -5.96
N LEU A 147 11.83 -5.17 -5.18
CA LEU A 147 11.74 -4.87 -3.76
C LEU A 147 12.88 -5.52 -2.96
N GLU A 148 13.22 -6.77 -3.29
CA GLU A 148 14.27 -7.51 -2.61
C GLU A 148 15.69 -7.00 -2.90
N ARG A 149 15.90 -6.03 -3.79
CA ARG A 149 17.20 -5.36 -3.95
C ARG A 149 17.63 -4.65 -2.66
N ASN A 150 16.74 -3.92 -2.02
CA ASN A 150 17.02 -3.07 -0.86
C ASN A 150 16.40 -3.59 0.44
N PHE A 151 15.43 -4.48 0.35
CA PHE A 151 14.60 -4.90 1.49
C PHE A 151 14.60 -6.42 1.64
N GLU A 152 14.34 -6.88 2.84
CA GLU A 152 14.04 -8.27 3.19
C GLU A 152 12.51 -8.43 3.23
N LEU A 153 11.97 -9.38 2.48
CA LEU A 153 10.54 -9.68 2.52
C LEU A 153 10.18 -10.33 3.86
N ILE A 154 9.23 -9.73 4.59
CA ILE A 154 8.66 -10.27 5.82
C ILE A 154 7.39 -11.05 5.50
N ASP A 155 6.48 -10.43 4.73
CA ASP A 155 5.18 -11.01 4.40
C ASP A 155 4.62 -10.41 3.11
N VAL A 156 3.80 -11.18 2.42
CA VAL A 156 3.01 -10.72 1.29
C VAL A 156 1.64 -11.38 1.32
N THR A 157 0.61 -10.57 1.10
CA THR A 157 -0.78 -11.05 1.10
C THR A 157 -1.54 -10.53 -0.11
N GLY A 158 -2.38 -11.38 -0.67
CA GLY A 158 -3.34 -10.97 -1.70
C GLY A 158 -4.58 -10.34 -1.07
N THR A 159 -5.14 -9.32 -1.71
CA THR A 159 -6.32 -8.61 -1.19
C THR A 159 -7.62 -8.97 -1.88
N PHE A 160 -7.56 -9.43 -3.11
CA PHE A 160 -8.73 -9.82 -3.90
C PHE A 160 -8.33 -10.81 -5.00
N ILE A 161 -9.09 -11.89 -5.20
CA ILE A 161 -8.79 -12.90 -6.20
C ILE A 161 -10.00 -13.19 -7.11
N GLN A 162 -9.75 -13.28 -8.42
CA GLN A 162 -10.75 -13.74 -9.36
C GLN A 162 -10.99 -15.24 -9.19
N LEU A 163 -12.25 -15.69 -9.33
CA LEU A 163 -12.56 -17.11 -9.12
C LEU A 163 -11.84 -18.09 -10.07
N PRO A 164 -11.60 -17.74 -11.34
CA PRO A 164 -10.75 -18.57 -12.21
C PRO A 164 -9.33 -18.71 -11.67
N ASN A 165 -8.73 -17.61 -11.19
CA ASN A 165 -7.39 -17.60 -10.62
C ASN A 165 -7.32 -18.39 -9.31
N LEU A 166 -8.34 -18.27 -8.44
CA LEU A 166 -8.45 -19.10 -7.24
C LEU A 166 -8.48 -20.59 -7.57
N LYS A 167 -9.28 -20.99 -8.57
CA LYS A 167 -9.31 -22.38 -9.02
C LYS A 167 -7.98 -22.88 -9.56
N LYS A 168 -7.25 -22.01 -10.28
CA LYS A 168 -5.90 -22.30 -10.78
C LYS A 168 -4.94 -22.49 -9.61
N ALA A 169 -4.88 -21.53 -8.69
CA ALA A 169 -4.02 -21.56 -7.51
C ALA A 169 -4.22 -22.83 -6.67
N MET A 170 -5.48 -23.17 -6.37
CA MET A 170 -5.83 -24.40 -5.61
C MET A 170 -5.48 -25.68 -6.35
N LYS A 171 -5.44 -25.68 -7.67
CA LYS A 171 -5.05 -26.84 -8.46
C LYS A 171 -3.53 -27.02 -8.43
N GLU A 172 -2.77 -25.94 -8.45
CA GLU A 172 -1.31 -25.94 -8.46
C GLU A 172 -0.74 -26.20 -7.06
N ASP A 173 -1.41 -25.71 -6.01
CA ASP A 173 -1.03 -25.95 -4.62
C ASP A 173 -2.27 -26.23 -3.78
N SER A 174 -2.66 -27.51 -3.72
CA SER A 174 -3.88 -27.95 -3.04
C SER A 174 -3.74 -27.97 -1.50
N GLU A 175 -2.53 -27.85 -0.96
CA GLU A 175 -2.29 -27.89 0.48
C GLU A 175 -2.25 -26.47 1.09
N ARG A 176 -2.07 -25.45 0.25
CA ARG A 176 -2.04 -24.05 0.68
C ARG A 176 -3.45 -23.47 0.74
N GLY A 177 -3.73 -22.72 1.80
CA GLY A 177 -4.95 -21.94 1.94
C GLY A 177 -6.17 -22.75 2.35
N TRP A 178 -7.27 -22.59 1.63
CA TRP A 178 -8.58 -23.07 2.03
C TRP A 178 -8.96 -24.40 1.37
N SER A 179 -9.60 -25.31 2.10
CA SER A 179 -10.22 -26.48 1.47
C SER A 179 -11.47 -26.09 0.67
N LEU A 180 -11.86 -26.91 -0.32
CA LEU A 180 -13.09 -26.68 -1.09
C LEU A 180 -14.32 -26.58 -0.19
N GLU A 181 -14.42 -27.43 0.84
CA GLU A 181 -15.52 -27.42 1.80
C GLU A 181 -15.58 -26.09 2.56
N GLN A 182 -14.44 -25.57 3.04
CA GLN A 182 -14.37 -24.28 3.71
C GLN A 182 -14.80 -23.14 2.77
N LEU A 183 -14.36 -23.15 1.51
CA LEU A 183 -14.72 -22.13 0.54
C LEU A 183 -16.24 -22.15 0.21
N GLU A 184 -16.84 -23.32 0.03
CA GLU A 184 -18.28 -23.42 -0.21
C GLU A 184 -19.08 -22.99 1.03
N MET A 185 -18.63 -23.30 2.24
CA MET A 185 -19.24 -22.82 3.49
C MET A 185 -19.17 -21.29 3.59
N LEU A 186 -18.01 -20.68 3.34
CA LEU A 186 -17.82 -19.23 3.36
C LEU A 186 -18.70 -18.54 2.31
N LYS A 187 -18.75 -19.10 1.11
CA LYS A 187 -19.57 -18.59 0.01
C LYS A 187 -21.07 -18.66 0.34
N ALA A 188 -21.55 -19.78 0.91
CA ALA A 188 -22.94 -19.96 1.28
C ALA A 188 -23.37 -18.99 2.40
N ARG A 189 -22.47 -18.71 3.36
CA ARG A 189 -22.78 -17.89 4.52
C ARG A 189 -22.59 -16.39 4.29
N TYR A 190 -21.55 -15.99 3.57
CA TYR A 190 -21.12 -14.58 3.45
C TYR A 190 -21.16 -14.04 2.01
N GLY A 191 -21.46 -14.90 1.05
CA GLY A 191 -21.54 -14.53 -0.34
C GLY A 191 -20.19 -14.56 -1.09
N ARG A 192 -20.30 -14.39 -2.40
CA ARG A 192 -19.21 -14.58 -3.35
C ARG A 192 -18.10 -13.52 -3.20
N GLN A 193 -18.46 -12.28 -2.90
CA GLN A 193 -17.48 -11.20 -2.77
C GLN A 193 -16.61 -11.38 -1.54
N PHE A 194 -17.20 -11.72 -0.40
CA PHE A 194 -16.45 -12.03 0.81
C PHE A 194 -15.45 -13.17 0.59
N LEU A 195 -15.90 -14.24 -0.10
CA LEU A 195 -15.03 -15.35 -0.46
C LEU A 195 -13.78 -14.88 -1.23
N ARG A 196 -13.96 -14.01 -2.23
CA ARG A 196 -12.86 -13.52 -3.06
C ARG A 196 -11.82 -12.71 -2.29
N VAL A 197 -12.24 -12.02 -1.24
CA VAL A 197 -11.32 -11.27 -0.35
C VAL A 197 -10.55 -12.23 0.54
N VAL A 198 -11.24 -13.08 1.30
CA VAL A 198 -10.56 -13.95 2.29
C VAL A 198 -9.73 -15.06 1.63
N ALA A 199 -10.11 -15.50 0.44
CA ALA A 199 -9.39 -16.53 -0.29
C ALA A 199 -8.16 -15.98 -1.02
N ALA A 200 -8.00 -14.66 -1.15
CA ALA A 200 -6.84 -14.05 -1.80
C ALA A 200 -5.56 -14.17 -0.96
N ALA A 201 -5.69 -14.01 0.36
CA ALA A 201 -4.55 -13.88 1.25
C ALA A 201 -3.47 -14.96 1.09
N PRO A 202 -3.80 -16.26 1.01
CA PRO A 202 -2.78 -17.30 0.85
C PRO A 202 -2.23 -17.44 -0.58
N TYR A 203 -2.76 -16.70 -1.56
CA TYR A 203 -2.39 -16.81 -2.97
C TYR A 203 -2.08 -15.44 -3.59
N PRO A 204 -1.11 -14.68 -3.04
CA PRO A 204 -0.83 -13.33 -3.50
C PRO A 204 -0.43 -13.27 -4.99
N GLU A 205 0.29 -14.27 -5.49
CA GLU A 205 0.72 -14.34 -6.89
C GLU A 205 -0.44 -14.48 -7.89
N TYR A 206 -1.63 -14.87 -7.42
CA TYR A 206 -2.85 -15.00 -8.23
C TYR A 206 -3.89 -13.93 -7.90
N ALA A 207 -3.62 -13.10 -6.91
CA ALA A 207 -4.52 -12.03 -6.51
C ALA A 207 -4.44 -10.84 -7.46
N ASN A 208 -5.51 -10.07 -7.53
CA ASN A 208 -5.56 -8.85 -8.37
C ASN A 208 -4.67 -7.73 -7.81
N ASN A 209 -4.45 -7.75 -6.49
CA ASN A 209 -3.67 -6.75 -5.79
C ASN A 209 -2.91 -7.42 -4.65
N CYS A 210 -1.70 -6.96 -4.40
CA CYS A 210 -0.81 -7.48 -3.36
C CYS A 210 -0.40 -6.39 -2.38
N SER A 211 -0.32 -6.77 -1.12
CA SER A 211 0.24 -5.96 -0.04
C SER A 211 1.51 -6.62 0.48
N TRP A 212 2.60 -5.88 0.44
CA TRP A 212 3.95 -6.31 0.77
C TRP A 212 4.42 -5.64 2.05
N ILE A 213 4.97 -6.41 2.98
CA ILE A 213 5.63 -5.91 4.19
C ILE A 213 7.09 -6.33 4.13
N LEU A 214 7.98 -5.35 4.15
CA LEU A 214 9.40 -5.60 4.02
C LEU A 214 10.18 -4.78 5.08
N ARG A 215 11.42 -5.21 5.34
CA ARG A 215 12.37 -4.58 6.25
C ARG A 215 13.58 -4.09 5.46
N LYS A 216 14.07 -2.90 5.76
CA LYS A 216 15.35 -2.42 5.22
C LYS A 216 16.48 -3.36 5.66
N LYS A 217 17.30 -3.79 4.69
CA LYS A 217 18.52 -4.56 4.91
C LYS A 217 19.58 -3.78 5.64
#